data_4f0cb350e4de69dccc6fcb5daa4323af
#
_entry.id   4f0cb350e4de69dccc6fcb5daa4323af
#
_cell.length_a   1.000
_cell.length_b   1.000
_cell.length_c   1.000
_cell.angle_alpha   90.00
_cell.angle_beta   90.00
_cell.angle_gamma   90.00
#
_symmetry.space_group_name_H-M   'P 1'
#
loop_
_entity.id
_entity.type
_entity.pdbx_description
1 polymer ?
#
loop_
_entity_poly.entity_id
_entity_poly.type
_entity_poly.pdbx_seq_one_letter_code
_entity_poly.pdbx_strand_id
1 'polypeptide(L)'
;MTDTTYNVIKPDNGVPIKAWTKGVPLEDAARQQLLNVAQLPFIYKWVAAMPDVHWGIGATVGSVIPTRGAIIPAAVGVDIGCGMMAVQTSLHANHLPDNLHGIRTAIEKAVPHGRTDNGRANDRGAWSDAPSHHAEVWAKMEPAYKAIVDKYPKLDHK
;
A
#
# COMPACT_ATOMS: atom_id res chain seq x y z
N MET A 1 17.29 30.27 6.55
CA MET A 1 16.08 29.46 6.51
C MET A 1 16.49 28.06 6.09
N THR A 2 16.32 27.05 6.91
CA THR A 2 16.63 25.67 6.53
C THR A 2 15.65 25.26 5.45
N ASP A 3 16.15 24.97 4.26
CA ASP A 3 15.33 24.45 3.16
C ASP A 3 14.80 23.07 3.55
N THR A 4 13.61 23.04 4.12
CA THR A 4 12.96 21.79 4.50
C THR A 4 12.45 21.08 3.24
N THR A 5 12.70 19.79 3.13
CA THR A 5 12.26 18.98 1.99
C THR A 5 10.74 18.74 1.97
N TYR A 6 10.00 19.24 2.93
CA TYR A 6 8.56 19.06 3.11
C TYR A 6 7.84 20.39 3.35
N ASN A 7 6.55 20.43 3.04
CA ASN A 7 5.63 21.48 3.43
C ASN A 7 5.06 21.21 4.82
N VAL A 8 4.69 22.25 5.56
CA VAL A 8 4.00 22.12 6.84
C VAL A 8 2.58 22.63 6.69
N ILE A 9 1.60 21.77 6.90
CA ILE A 9 0.17 22.12 6.95
C ILE A 9 -0.23 22.11 8.43
N LYS A 10 -0.76 23.22 8.90
CA LYS A 10 -1.21 23.36 10.30
C LYS A 10 -2.74 23.39 10.32
N PRO A 11 -3.39 22.44 11.00
CA PRO A 11 -4.82 22.55 11.31
C PRO A 11 -5.03 23.64 12.37
N ASP A 12 -6.25 24.14 12.51
CA ASP A 12 -6.61 25.10 13.56
C ASP A 12 -6.43 24.48 14.96
N ASN A 13 -6.73 23.20 15.08
CA ASN A 13 -6.55 22.39 16.27
C ASN A 13 -5.86 21.06 15.90
N GLY A 14 -5.00 20.54 16.79
CA GLY A 14 -4.33 19.26 16.62
C GLY A 14 -2.85 19.36 16.27
N VAL A 15 -2.30 18.30 15.68
CA VAL A 15 -0.88 18.22 15.38
C VAL A 15 -0.57 18.74 13.97
N PRO A 16 0.64 19.24 13.69
CA PRO A 16 1.03 19.63 12.33
C PRO A 16 1.13 18.40 11.41
N ILE A 17 0.96 18.66 10.11
CA ILE A 17 1.17 17.67 9.05
C ILE A 17 2.45 18.05 8.31
N LYS A 18 3.38 17.13 8.18
CA LYS A 18 4.58 17.26 7.34
C LYS A 18 4.32 16.56 6.00
N ALA A 19 4.25 17.32 4.93
CA ALA A 19 3.90 16.82 3.60
C ALA A 19 5.09 16.91 2.65
N TRP A 20 5.61 15.77 2.21
CA TRP A 20 6.66 15.69 1.19
C TRP A 20 6.10 15.84 -0.22
N THR A 21 5.24 16.82 -0.41
CA THR A 21 4.52 17.12 -1.64
C THR A 21 5.05 18.35 -2.38
N LYS A 22 6.31 18.72 -2.17
CA LYS A 22 6.92 19.81 -2.96
C LYS A 22 7.00 19.41 -4.43
N GLY A 23 6.36 20.20 -5.30
CA GLY A 23 6.31 19.92 -6.73
C GLY A 23 5.31 18.83 -7.16
N VAL A 24 4.52 18.32 -6.23
CA VAL A 24 3.46 17.33 -6.49
C VAL A 24 2.12 17.91 -6.03
N PRO A 25 1.05 17.83 -6.83
CA PRO A 25 -0.26 18.29 -6.42
C PRO A 25 -0.80 17.45 -5.25
N LEU A 26 -1.41 18.11 -4.28
CA LEU A 26 -2.15 17.48 -3.20
C LEU A 26 -3.64 17.76 -3.40
N GLU A 27 -4.42 16.71 -3.61
CA GLU A 27 -5.87 16.79 -3.79
C GLU A 27 -6.55 17.40 -2.55
N ASP A 28 -7.55 18.28 -2.76
CA ASP A 28 -8.28 18.90 -1.65
C ASP A 28 -8.97 17.89 -0.74
N ALA A 29 -9.50 16.82 -1.30
CA ALA A 29 -10.13 15.73 -0.53
C ALA A 29 -9.11 15.02 0.37
N ALA A 30 -7.91 14.73 -0.14
CA ALA A 30 -6.83 14.13 0.65
C ALA A 30 -6.33 15.10 1.73
N ARG A 31 -6.18 16.37 1.37
CA ARG A 31 -5.80 17.43 2.32
C ARG A 31 -6.80 17.54 3.47
N GLN A 32 -8.09 17.54 3.18
CA GLN A 32 -9.13 17.58 4.21
C GLN A 32 -9.10 16.34 5.11
N GLN A 33 -8.88 15.17 4.53
CA GLN A 33 -8.75 13.92 5.28
C GLN A 33 -7.54 13.94 6.23
N LEU A 34 -6.39 14.44 5.78
CA LEU A 34 -5.21 14.66 6.62
C LEU A 34 -5.50 15.63 7.78
N LEU A 35 -6.20 16.73 7.51
CA LEU A 35 -6.59 17.70 8.54
C LEU A 35 -7.51 17.06 9.59
N ASN A 36 -8.48 16.25 9.17
CA ASN A 36 -9.39 15.55 10.08
C ASN A 36 -8.61 14.58 10.99
N VAL A 37 -7.70 13.80 10.44
CA VAL A 37 -6.85 12.87 11.19
C VAL A 37 -5.94 13.60 12.17
N ALA A 38 -5.32 14.70 11.76
CA ALA A 38 -4.40 15.47 12.59
C ALA A 38 -5.05 16.10 13.84
N GLN A 39 -6.39 16.20 13.85
CA GLN A 39 -7.16 16.73 15.00
C GLN A 39 -7.54 15.65 16.03
N LEU A 40 -7.31 14.37 15.75
CA LEU A 40 -7.63 13.31 16.69
C LEU A 40 -6.70 13.41 17.93
N PRO A 41 -7.24 13.26 19.15
CA PRO A 41 -6.52 13.59 20.39
C PRO A 41 -5.36 12.64 20.71
N PHE A 42 -5.29 11.50 20.04
CA PHE A 42 -4.27 10.48 20.26
C PHE A 42 -3.18 10.43 19.19
N ILE A 43 -3.18 11.39 18.25
CA ILE A 43 -2.10 11.49 17.26
C ILE A 43 -0.82 11.99 17.92
N TYR A 44 0.30 11.32 17.63
CA TYR A 44 1.57 11.63 18.26
C TYR A 44 2.44 12.51 17.37
N LYS A 45 2.81 13.68 17.88
CA LYS A 45 3.71 14.68 17.28
C LYS A 45 3.24 15.30 15.97
N TRP A 46 3.12 14.54 14.88
CA TRP A 46 2.69 15.02 13.56
C TRP A 46 2.21 13.86 12.66
N VAL A 47 1.39 14.17 11.69
CA VAL A 47 1.06 13.26 10.59
C VAL A 47 2.08 13.50 9.46
N ALA A 48 2.55 12.43 8.80
CA ALA A 48 3.39 12.54 7.61
C ALA A 48 2.59 12.18 6.36
N ALA A 49 2.74 12.98 5.29
CA ALA A 49 2.14 12.71 3.98
C ALA A 49 3.24 12.55 2.93
N MET A 50 3.24 11.40 2.24
CA MET A 50 4.21 11.05 1.22
C MET A 50 3.85 11.68 -0.13
N PRO A 51 4.77 11.71 -1.13
CA PRO A 51 4.51 12.34 -2.42
C PRO A 51 3.34 11.76 -3.21
N ASP A 52 2.99 10.52 -2.95
CA ASP A 52 1.89 9.77 -3.56
C ASP A 52 0.58 9.84 -2.77
N VAL A 53 0.50 10.72 -1.77
CA VAL A 53 -0.69 10.84 -0.92
C VAL A 53 -1.93 11.18 -1.71
N HIS A 54 -2.99 10.42 -1.52
CA HIS A 54 -4.28 10.62 -2.17
C HIS A 54 -5.43 10.21 -1.25
N TRP A 55 -6.65 10.55 -1.63
CA TRP A 55 -7.85 10.21 -0.89
C TRP A 55 -8.01 8.69 -0.77
N GLY A 56 -8.41 8.20 0.41
CA GLY A 56 -8.69 6.80 0.70
C GLY A 56 -9.97 6.60 1.50
N ILE A 57 -10.50 5.38 1.50
CA ILE A 57 -11.66 5.01 2.31
C ILE A 57 -11.22 4.90 3.77
N GLY A 58 -11.64 5.85 4.60
CA GLY A 58 -11.30 5.92 6.04
C GLY A 58 -10.12 6.83 6.34
N ALA A 59 -8.98 6.65 5.70
CA ALA A 59 -7.81 7.50 5.84
C ALA A 59 -7.09 7.65 4.49
N THR A 60 -6.23 8.66 4.37
CA THR A 60 -5.41 8.85 3.17
C THR A 60 -4.47 7.68 2.95
N VAL A 61 -4.34 7.25 1.69
CA VAL A 61 -3.25 6.40 1.22
C VAL A 61 -1.99 7.25 1.09
N GLY A 62 -0.80 6.68 1.31
CA GLY A 62 0.46 7.43 1.27
C GLY A 62 0.67 8.34 2.48
N SER A 63 0.13 7.98 3.64
CA SER A 63 0.34 8.73 4.89
C SER A 63 0.84 7.83 6.03
N VAL A 64 1.55 8.44 6.97
CA VAL A 64 1.95 7.81 8.24
C VAL A 64 1.24 8.53 9.37
N ILE A 65 0.44 7.80 10.12
CA ILE A 65 -0.43 8.31 11.18
C ILE A 65 0.05 7.70 12.51
N PRO A 66 0.95 8.36 13.23
CA PRO A 66 1.44 7.86 14.51
C PRO A 66 0.40 8.06 15.60
N THR A 67 0.10 7.02 16.35
CA THR A 67 -0.85 7.06 17.46
C THR A 67 -0.18 6.74 18.79
N ARG A 68 -0.74 7.23 19.88
CA ARG A 68 -0.34 6.87 21.24
C ARG A 68 -1.51 6.27 22.00
N GLY A 69 -1.38 4.99 22.39
CA GLY A 69 -2.40 4.29 23.15
C GLY A 69 -3.71 4.03 22.39
N ALA A 70 -3.69 4.11 21.05
CA ALA A 70 -4.86 3.92 20.22
C ALA A 70 -4.51 3.22 18.90
N ILE A 71 -5.47 2.51 18.34
CA ILE A 71 -5.45 1.95 16.99
C ILE A 71 -6.65 2.54 16.25
N ILE A 72 -6.44 2.94 14.99
CA ILE A 72 -7.50 3.44 14.11
C ILE A 72 -7.80 2.34 13.08
N PRO A 73 -8.85 1.51 13.29
CA PRO A 73 -9.14 0.42 12.35
C PRO A 73 -9.39 0.90 10.91
N ALA A 74 -10.04 2.05 10.76
CA ALA A 74 -10.30 2.67 9.46
C ALA A 74 -9.04 3.16 8.71
N ALA A 75 -7.93 3.30 9.41
CA ALA A 75 -6.63 3.69 8.82
C ALA A 75 -5.72 2.50 8.55
N VAL A 76 -6.14 1.28 8.89
CA VAL A 76 -5.40 0.06 8.58
C VAL A 76 -5.72 -0.34 7.14
N GLY A 77 -4.69 -0.54 6.32
CA GLY A 77 -4.84 -0.95 4.94
C GLY A 77 -5.54 -2.31 4.80
N VAL A 78 -6.34 -2.48 3.75
CA VAL A 78 -6.95 -3.77 3.40
C VAL A 78 -5.86 -4.79 3.09
N ASP A 79 -4.81 -4.37 2.42
CA ASP A 79 -3.61 -5.17 2.13
C ASP A 79 -2.49 -4.85 3.12
N ILE A 80 -2.61 -5.37 4.33
CA ILE A 80 -1.63 -5.11 5.42
C ILE A 80 -0.26 -5.73 5.10
N GLY A 81 -0.24 -6.83 4.37
CA GLY A 81 0.97 -7.54 3.95
C GLY A 81 1.62 -6.97 2.68
N CYS A 82 1.11 -5.88 2.13
CA CYS A 82 1.65 -5.25 0.94
C CYS A 82 3.11 -4.83 1.15
N GLY A 83 3.94 -5.19 0.18
CA GLY A 83 5.36 -4.86 0.18
C GLY A 83 5.79 -4.28 -1.16
N MET A 84 6.81 -3.45 -1.13
CA MET A 84 7.44 -2.88 -2.31
C MET A 84 8.89 -3.34 -2.40
N MET A 85 9.31 -3.69 -3.61
CA MET A 85 10.70 -3.98 -3.92
C MET A 85 11.12 -3.19 -5.14
N ALA A 86 12.31 -2.60 -5.10
CA ALA A 86 12.87 -1.88 -6.23
C ALA A 86 14.24 -2.44 -6.60
N VAL A 87 14.48 -2.62 -7.89
CA VAL A 87 15.78 -3.05 -8.44
C VAL A 87 16.24 -2.01 -9.44
N GLN A 88 17.41 -1.44 -9.21
CA GLN A 88 18.08 -0.61 -10.21
C GLN A 88 18.74 -1.52 -11.23
N THR A 89 18.36 -1.36 -12.50
CA THR A 89 18.95 -2.11 -13.62
C THR A 89 20.01 -1.28 -14.33
N SER A 90 20.84 -1.94 -15.16
CA SER A 90 21.76 -1.26 -16.10
C SER A 90 21.08 -0.80 -17.39
N LEU A 91 19.76 -1.01 -17.51
CA LEU A 91 18.99 -0.62 -18.69
C LEU A 91 18.71 0.87 -18.71
N HIS A 92 18.72 1.46 -19.90
CA HIS A 92 18.32 2.82 -20.19
C HIS A 92 17.17 2.82 -21.21
N ALA A 93 16.46 3.93 -21.34
CA ALA A 93 15.33 4.04 -22.26
C ALA A 93 15.67 3.70 -23.72
N ASN A 94 16.88 4.00 -24.18
CA ASN A 94 17.38 3.67 -25.52
C ASN A 94 17.67 2.17 -25.75
N HIS A 95 17.63 1.36 -24.72
CA HIS A 95 17.75 -0.10 -24.82
C HIS A 95 16.37 -0.77 -25.05
N LEU A 96 15.30 -0.01 -24.90
CA LEU A 96 13.96 -0.54 -25.10
C LEU A 96 13.63 -0.55 -26.59
N PRO A 97 12.97 -1.60 -27.09
CA PRO A 97 12.46 -1.61 -28.48
C PRO A 97 11.30 -0.64 -28.65
N ASP A 98 11.07 -0.20 -29.89
CA ASP A 98 9.95 0.69 -30.24
C ASP A 98 8.58 0.08 -29.87
N ASN A 99 8.46 -1.23 -29.91
CA ASN A 99 7.24 -1.95 -29.50
C ASN A 99 7.47 -2.70 -28.20
N LEU A 100 6.85 -2.22 -27.14
CA LEU A 100 6.95 -2.80 -25.81
C LEU A 100 6.00 -3.99 -25.55
N HIS A 101 5.16 -4.37 -26.50
CA HIS A 101 4.15 -5.44 -26.30
C HIS A 101 4.77 -6.76 -25.86
N GLY A 102 5.89 -7.17 -26.49
CA GLY A 102 6.59 -8.40 -26.11
C GLY A 102 7.12 -8.39 -24.67
N ILE A 103 7.69 -7.27 -24.25
CA ILE A 103 8.19 -7.08 -22.87
C ILE A 103 7.03 -7.13 -21.89
N ARG A 104 5.95 -6.39 -22.15
CA ARG A 104 4.74 -6.40 -21.33
C ARG A 104 4.18 -7.81 -21.16
N THR A 105 4.01 -8.54 -22.26
CA THR A 105 3.48 -9.91 -22.21
C THR A 105 4.39 -10.85 -21.41
N ALA A 106 5.72 -10.69 -21.53
CA ALA A 106 6.67 -11.46 -20.76
C ALA A 106 6.58 -11.17 -19.25
N ILE A 107 6.42 -9.90 -18.88
CA ILE A 107 6.22 -9.49 -17.49
C ILE A 107 4.89 -10.05 -16.95
N GLU A 108 3.79 -9.90 -17.66
CA GLU A 108 2.48 -10.42 -17.27
C GLU A 108 2.47 -11.95 -17.08
N LYS A 109 3.30 -12.65 -17.87
CA LYS A 109 3.49 -14.10 -17.71
C LYS A 109 4.32 -14.48 -16.50
N ALA A 110 5.37 -13.71 -16.21
CA ALA A 110 6.31 -13.98 -15.11
C ALA A 110 5.81 -13.50 -13.74
N VAL A 111 5.02 -12.43 -13.73
CA VAL A 111 4.51 -11.78 -12.52
C VAL A 111 2.99 -11.75 -12.60
N PRO A 112 2.29 -12.75 -12.04
CA PRO A 112 0.82 -12.76 -12.04
C PRO A 112 0.29 -11.58 -11.24
N HIS A 113 -0.69 -10.88 -11.80
CA HIS A 113 -1.36 -9.79 -11.12
C HIS A 113 -2.43 -10.34 -10.17
N GLY A 114 -2.37 -10.17 -8.96
CA GLY A 114 -3.33 -10.43 -7.91
C GLY A 114 -4.61 -11.25 -8.24
N ARG A 115 -5.53 -11.24 -7.32
CA ARG A 115 -6.79 -11.95 -7.43
C ARG A 115 -7.65 -11.39 -8.57
N THR A 116 -8.08 -12.25 -9.48
CA THR A 116 -9.13 -11.94 -10.44
C THR A 116 -10.37 -12.77 -10.12
N ASP A 117 -11.55 -12.17 -10.22
CA ASP A 117 -12.82 -12.84 -9.91
C ASP A 117 -13.36 -13.65 -11.11
N ASN A 118 -12.60 -13.73 -12.18
CA ASN A 118 -13.12 -14.27 -13.44
C ASN A 118 -13.13 -15.79 -13.50
N GLY A 119 -12.30 -16.49 -12.70
CA GLY A 119 -12.26 -17.96 -12.64
C GLY A 119 -12.10 -18.67 -13.99
N ARG A 120 -11.66 -17.95 -15.04
CA ARG A 120 -11.53 -18.49 -16.38
C ARG A 120 -10.17 -19.19 -16.55
N ALA A 121 -10.10 -20.16 -17.45
CA ALA A 121 -8.88 -20.90 -17.76
C ALA A 121 -7.67 -20.02 -18.15
N ASN A 122 -7.91 -18.78 -18.58
CA ASN A 122 -6.89 -17.79 -18.94
C ASN A 122 -6.73 -16.68 -17.88
N ASP A 123 -7.36 -16.83 -16.73
CA ASP A 123 -7.17 -15.91 -15.63
C ASP A 123 -5.76 -16.10 -15.05
N ARG A 124 -4.91 -15.11 -15.25
CA ARG A 124 -3.51 -15.11 -14.80
C ARG A 124 -3.31 -14.33 -13.50
N GLY A 125 -4.38 -13.98 -12.83
CA GLY A 125 -4.34 -13.29 -11.54
C GLY A 125 -3.88 -14.16 -10.38
N ALA A 126 -3.85 -15.47 -10.55
CA ALA A 126 -3.25 -16.40 -9.62
C ALA A 126 -2.27 -17.31 -10.38
N TRP A 127 -1.26 -17.81 -9.72
CA TRP A 127 -0.39 -18.81 -10.31
C TRP A 127 -1.18 -20.11 -10.51
N SER A 128 -1.33 -20.52 -11.77
CA SER A 128 -1.78 -21.87 -12.10
C SER A 128 -0.67 -22.92 -11.83
N ASP A 129 0.57 -22.44 -11.71
CA ASP A 129 1.76 -23.24 -11.40
C ASP A 129 2.56 -22.49 -10.32
N ALA A 130 2.25 -22.79 -9.06
CA ALA A 130 2.88 -22.13 -7.93
C ALA A 130 4.37 -22.50 -7.83
N PRO A 131 5.26 -21.57 -7.39
CA PRO A 131 6.66 -21.87 -7.15
C PRO A 131 6.86 -23.11 -6.29
N SER A 132 7.88 -23.91 -6.57
CA SER A 132 8.13 -25.20 -5.89
C SER A 132 8.25 -25.08 -4.37
N HIS A 133 8.71 -23.95 -3.85
CA HIS A 133 8.82 -23.69 -2.41
C HIS A 133 7.50 -23.26 -1.74
N HIS A 134 6.43 -23.03 -2.52
CA HIS A 134 5.14 -22.61 -1.97
C HIS A 134 4.60 -23.58 -0.91
N ALA A 135 4.67 -24.87 -1.17
CA ALA A 135 4.19 -25.89 -0.23
C ALA A 135 4.94 -25.87 1.12
N GLU A 136 6.24 -25.64 1.10
CA GLU A 136 7.05 -25.53 2.33
C GLU A 136 6.69 -24.29 3.14
N VAL A 137 6.49 -23.14 2.46
CA VAL A 137 6.07 -21.91 3.12
C VAL A 137 4.70 -22.08 3.72
N TRP A 138 3.75 -22.65 2.97
CA TRP A 138 2.41 -22.89 3.46
C TRP A 138 2.39 -23.83 4.66
N ALA A 139 3.11 -24.95 4.61
CA ALA A 139 3.19 -25.90 5.72
C ALA A 139 3.67 -25.26 7.03
N LYS A 140 4.53 -24.24 6.96
CA LYS A 140 4.98 -23.47 8.13
C LYS A 140 3.92 -22.49 8.65
N MET A 141 3.10 -21.94 7.76
CA MET A 141 2.10 -20.91 8.10
C MET A 141 0.73 -21.51 8.45
N GLU A 142 0.39 -22.67 7.91
CA GLU A 142 -0.92 -23.31 8.05
C GLU A 142 -1.37 -23.53 9.51
N PRO A 143 -0.52 -23.95 10.46
CA PRO A 143 -0.96 -24.09 11.85
C PRO A 143 -1.43 -22.79 12.49
N ALA A 144 -0.73 -21.67 12.20
CA ALA A 144 -1.11 -20.35 12.69
C ALA A 144 -2.40 -19.84 12.00
N TYR A 145 -2.53 -20.08 10.71
CA TYR A 145 -3.75 -19.79 9.97
C TYR A 145 -4.95 -20.54 10.52
N LYS A 146 -4.84 -21.86 10.71
CA LYS A 146 -5.91 -22.70 11.29
C LYS A 146 -6.32 -22.21 12.68
N ALA A 147 -5.37 -21.87 13.56
CA ALA A 147 -5.68 -21.34 14.88
C ALA A 147 -6.49 -20.03 14.84
N ILE A 148 -6.31 -19.21 13.80
CA ILE A 148 -7.10 -17.98 13.58
C ILE A 148 -8.49 -18.35 13.08
N VAL A 149 -8.59 -19.21 12.07
CA VAL A 149 -9.85 -19.59 11.43
C VAL A 149 -10.75 -20.39 12.39
N ASP A 150 -10.18 -21.29 13.19
CA ASP A 150 -10.92 -22.01 14.22
C ASP A 150 -11.60 -21.08 15.23
N LYS A 151 -10.92 -19.98 15.56
CA LYS A 151 -11.46 -18.93 16.44
C LYS A 151 -12.46 -18.01 15.72
N TYR A 152 -12.25 -17.77 14.44
CA TYR A 152 -13.02 -16.85 13.62
C TYR A 152 -13.41 -17.47 12.27
N PRO A 153 -14.37 -18.43 12.25
CA PRO A 153 -14.69 -19.20 11.02
C PRO A 153 -15.10 -18.37 9.81
N LYS A 154 -15.62 -17.17 10.05
CA LYS A 154 -15.99 -16.25 8.95
C LYS A 154 -14.82 -15.79 8.09
N LEU A 155 -13.57 -15.97 8.54
CA LEU A 155 -12.38 -15.61 7.77
C LEU A 155 -11.98 -16.68 6.75
N ASP A 156 -12.52 -17.89 6.85
CA ASP A 156 -12.21 -19.00 5.94
C ASP A 156 -12.87 -18.87 4.56
N HIS A 157 -13.78 -17.95 4.38
CA HIS A 157 -14.58 -17.80 3.16
C HIS A 157 -14.10 -16.67 2.23
N LYS A 158 -12.81 -16.25 2.35
CA LYS A 158 -12.30 -15.16 1.50
C LYS A 158 -11.05 -15.55 0.77
#